data_69fa852c4ce4929660a904faa3580d14
#
_entry.id   69fa852c4ce4929660a904faa3580d14
#
_cell.length_a   1.000
_cell.length_b   1.000
_cell.length_c   1.000
_cell.angle_alpha   90.00
_cell.angle_beta   90.00
_cell.angle_gamma   90.00
#
_symmetry.space_group_name_H-M   'P 1'
#
loop_
_entity.id
_entity.type
_entity.pdbx_description
1 polymer ?
#
loop_
_entity_poly.entity_id
_entity_poly.type
_entity_poly.pdbx_seq_one_letter_code
_entity_poly.pdbx_strand_id
1 'polypeptide(L)'
;WQSDVAIDKLSILGGPVTVDGFFLTDVANNGLHNLMYSIQGCDDYVDILVNEINAGSDFVVCPSEPPFNLSGSPLAGVWSGTHITNSTLGTFDPSLGVGIDVINYTFGGCTDTAEILVMNTDVQIDTLFLCMNEGVQQLDLVTVPRSPANGVWSGNGITNPIGEFSPQISGAGIHTLTYSANNCSDNLILKVAPQSVLTDTLICQSSPNVILNVNPSGGYW
;
A
#
# COMPACT_ATOMS: atom_id res chain seq x y z
N TRP A 1 31.04 9.44 44.57
CA TRP A 1 29.76 10.14 44.47
C TRP A 1 28.83 9.53 45.51
N GLN A 2 28.66 10.19 46.65
CA GLN A 2 27.55 9.87 47.53
C GLN A 2 26.43 10.83 47.15
N SER A 3 25.38 10.27 46.53
CA SER A 3 24.17 10.99 46.20
C SER A 3 23.42 11.29 47.49
N ASP A 4 23.02 12.54 47.65
CA ASP A 4 22.17 12.93 48.76
C ASP A 4 20.70 12.51 48.50
N VAL A 5 19.88 12.62 49.50
CA VAL A 5 18.50 12.13 49.67
C VAL A 5 17.56 12.28 48.44
N ALA A 6 17.86 13.15 47.50
CA ALA A 6 17.02 13.39 46.33
C ALA A 6 17.13 12.28 45.27
N ILE A 7 18.36 11.72 45.07
CA ILE A 7 18.56 10.60 44.14
C ILE A 7 18.06 9.31 44.76
N ASP A 8 18.27 9.10 46.07
CA ASP A 8 17.72 7.96 46.80
C ASP A 8 16.18 7.94 46.80
N LYS A 9 15.53 9.09 46.86
CA LYS A 9 14.06 9.17 46.75
C LYS A 9 13.53 8.85 45.36
N LEU A 10 14.23 9.23 44.32
CA LEU A 10 13.82 8.93 42.93
C LEU A 10 14.00 7.44 42.60
N SER A 11 15.09 6.81 43.09
CA SER A 11 15.31 5.36 42.86
C SER A 11 14.34 4.50 43.69
N ILE A 12 13.97 4.91 44.90
CA ILE A 12 13.00 4.20 45.75
C ILE A 12 11.56 4.32 45.20
N LEU A 13 11.25 5.39 44.46
CA LEU A 13 9.94 5.65 43.87
C LEU A 13 9.84 5.16 42.43
N GLY A 14 10.86 4.48 41.87
CA GLY A 14 10.89 4.04 40.48
C GLY A 14 11.12 5.19 39.50
N GLY A 15 11.77 6.27 39.91
CA GLY A 15 12.14 7.38 39.04
C GLY A 15 13.28 7.04 38.08
N PRO A 16 13.54 7.91 37.08
CA PRO A 16 14.48 7.65 36.01
C PRO A 16 15.97 7.75 36.36
N VAL A 17 16.33 8.00 37.64
CA VAL A 17 17.74 8.15 38.09
C VAL A 17 18.08 7.09 39.12
N THR A 18 19.21 6.39 38.92
CA THR A 18 19.76 5.44 39.89
C THR A 18 20.64 6.13 40.94
N VAL A 19 20.92 5.43 42.05
CA VAL A 19 21.82 5.91 43.11
C VAL A 19 23.24 6.24 42.62
N ASP A 20 23.67 5.62 41.53
CA ASP A 20 24.97 5.87 40.90
C ASP A 20 24.92 7.02 39.89
N GLY A 21 23.79 7.71 39.77
CA GLY A 21 23.60 8.87 38.90
C GLY A 21 23.33 8.54 37.43
N PHE A 22 22.93 7.29 37.09
CA PHE A 22 22.50 6.97 35.73
C PHE A 22 21.07 7.42 35.52
N PHE A 23 20.81 8.16 34.42
CA PHE A 23 19.47 8.47 33.97
C PHE A 23 18.94 7.33 33.12
N LEU A 24 17.82 6.72 33.54
CA LEU A 24 17.20 5.56 32.87
C LEU A 24 16.20 6.05 31.86
N THR A 25 16.58 6.04 30.60
CA THR A 25 15.75 6.55 29.50
C THR A 25 14.55 5.65 29.19
N ASP A 26 14.62 4.35 29.52
CA ASP A 26 13.57 3.35 29.32
C ASP A 26 12.41 3.47 30.34
N VAL A 27 12.65 4.12 31.49
CA VAL A 27 11.62 4.38 32.51
C VAL A 27 11.24 5.87 32.62
N ALA A 28 11.97 6.75 31.94
CA ALA A 28 11.66 8.16 31.89
C ALA A 28 10.49 8.41 30.94
N ASN A 29 9.46 9.12 31.43
CA ASN A 29 8.39 9.57 30.54
C ASN A 29 8.87 10.70 29.63
N ASN A 30 8.18 10.91 28.50
CA ASN A 30 8.40 12.10 27.68
C ASN A 30 8.19 13.37 28.47
N GLY A 31 9.06 14.35 28.29
CA GLY A 31 8.96 15.65 28.90
C GLY A 31 10.25 16.12 29.60
N LEU A 32 10.13 17.23 30.27
CA LEU A 32 11.23 17.85 31.00
C LEU A 32 11.36 17.22 32.38
N HIS A 33 12.54 16.68 32.67
CA HIS A 33 12.92 16.15 33.97
C HIS A 33 13.91 17.12 34.63
N ASN A 34 13.50 17.78 35.72
CA ASN A 34 14.38 18.61 36.53
C ASN A 34 15.01 17.73 37.63
N LEU A 35 16.30 17.50 37.53
CA LEU A 35 17.07 16.69 38.49
C LEU A 35 17.88 17.57 39.39
N MET A 36 17.84 17.28 40.69
CA MET A 36 18.61 17.98 41.71
C MET A 36 19.76 17.07 42.16
N TYR A 37 20.95 17.62 42.21
CA TYR A 37 22.09 17.03 42.85
C TYR A 37 22.43 17.87 44.13
N SER A 38 22.52 17.20 45.27
CA SER A 38 22.81 17.86 46.53
C SER A 38 24.03 17.24 47.19
N ILE A 39 24.95 18.08 47.68
CA ILE A 39 26.12 17.67 48.47
C ILE A 39 26.28 18.59 49.64
N GLN A 40 26.24 18.05 50.84
CA GLN A 40 26.39 18.80 52.10
C GLN A 40 25.47 20.04 52.23
N GLY A 41 24.27 19.94 51.67
CA GLY A 41 23.28 21.00 51.66
C GLY A 41 23.48 22.10 50.60
N CYS A 42 24.39 21.87 49.64
CA CYS A 42 24.50 22.67 48.42
C CYS A 42 23.82 21.96 47.28
N ASP A 43 22.80 22.60 46.70
CA ASP A 43 21.95 22.02 45.65
C ASP A 43 22.29 22.62 44.28
N ASP A 44 22.36 21.78 43.27
CA ASP A 44 22.48 22.16 41.85
C ASP A 44 21.44 21.40 41.03
N TYR A 45 21.03 21.97 39.92
CA TYR A 45 19.93 21.45 39.11
C TYR A 45 20.34 21.27 37.67
N VAL A 46 19.85 20.18 37.04
CA VAL A 46 19.97 19.93 35.59
C VAL A 46 18.64 19.56 35.02
N ASP A 47 18.33 20.14 33.89
CA ASP A 47 17.14 19.80 33.08
C ASP A 47 17.49 18.77 32.00
N ILE A 48 16.79 17.65 31.99
CA ILE A 48 16.89 16.63 30.95
C ILE A 48 15.56 16.58 30.22
N LEU A 49 15.57 16.89 28.92
CA LEU A 49 14.40 16.76 28.07
C LEU A 49 14.41 15.38 27.40
N VAL A 50 13.44 14.57 27.77
CA VAL A 50 13.19 13.26 27.11
C VAL A 50 12.15 13.44 26.05
N ASN A 51 12.49 13.13 24.81
CA ASN A 51 11.57 13.15 23.67
C ASN A 51 11.45 11.75 23.06
N GLU A 52 10.24 11.30 22.83
CA GLU A 52 9.96 10.17 21.97
C GLU A 52 10.02 10.66 20.52
N ILE A 53 10.90 10.05 19.75
CA ILE A 53 11.00 10.31 18.32
C ILE A 53 10.10 9.33 17.61
N ASN A 54 9.30 9.80 16.66
CA ASN A 54 8.36 8.96 15.92
C ASN A 54 8.37 9.37 14.44
N ALA A 55 8.76 8.44 13.59
CA ALA A 55 8.76 8.57 12.13
C ALA A 55 7.39 8.23 11.50
N GLY A 56 6.41 7.84 12.31
CA GLY A 56 5.12 7.35 11.84
C GLY A 56 5.07 5.83 11.73
N SER A 57 3.94 5.32 11.23
CA SER A 57 3.73 3.88 11.05
C SER A 57 4.15 3.44 9.66
N ASP A 58 4.49 2.17 9.52
CA ASP A 58 4.69 1.51 8.23
C ASP A 58 3.42 1.53 7.40
N PHE A 59 3.55 1.73 6.09
CA PHE A 59 2.41 1.69 5.18
C PHE A 59 2.82 1.32 3.75
N VAL A 60 1.80 1.07 2.92
CA VAL A 60 1.96 0.75 1.50
C VAL A 60 1.43 1.91 0.67
N VAL A 61 2.13 2.27 -0.40
CA VAL A 61 1.76 3.35 -1.32
C VAL A 61 1.97 2.94 -2.77
N CYS A 62 1.16 3.50 -3.68
CA CYS A 62 1.29 3.28 -5.10
C CYS A 62 2.32 4.20 -5.73
N PRO A 63 3.11 3.76 -6.72
CA PRO A 63 4.04 4.64 -7.44
C PRO A 63 3.34 5.73 -8.26
N SER A 64 2.03 5.61 -8.50
CA SER A 64 1.21 6.60 -9.19
C SER A 64 0.67 7.71 -8.28
N GLU A 65 0.82 7.57 -6.96
CA GLU A 65 0.41 8.63 -6.02
C GLU A 65 1.32 9.86 -6.17
N PRO A 66 0.75 11.07 -6.05
CA PRO A 66 1.56 12.29 -6.07
C PRO A 66 2.47 12.36 -4.84
N PRO A 67 3.60 13.07 -4.91
CA PRO A 67 4.44 13.32 -3.75
C PRO A 67 3.66 13.94 -2.59
N PHE A 68 3.94 13.49 -1.36
CA PHE A 68 3.28 13.93 -0.13
C PHE A 68 4.29 14.10 1.00
N ASN A 69 3.89 14.83 2.06
CA ASN A 69 4.77 15.03 3.21
C ASN A 69 4.46 14.03 4.32
N LEU A 70 5.52 13.45 4.87
CA LEU A 70 5.47 12.60 6.05
C LEU A 70 5.28 13.46 7.31
N SER A 71 4.77 12.83 8.36
CA SER A 71 4.56 13.48 9.65
C SER A 71 5.38 12.80 10.72
N GLY A 72 6.34 13.49 11.28
CA GLY A 72 7.17 13.02 12.38
C GLY A 72 6.95 13.83 13.65
N SER A 73 7.32 13.26 14.78
CA SER A 73 7.26 13.90 16.10
C SER A 73 8.57 13.70 16.87
N PRO A 74 9.10 14.75 17.55
CA PRO A 74 8.68 16.18 17.58
C PRO A 74 8.80 16.85 16.21
N LEU A 75 8.14 18.01 16.02
CA LEU A 75 8.25 18.77 14.77
C LEU A 75 9.68 19.28 14.54
N ALA A 76 10.01 19.59 13.29
CA ALA A 76 11.30 20.13 12.85
C ALA A 76 12.48 19.13 12.91
N GLY A 77 12.22 17.83 12.91
CA GLY A 77 13.24 16.83 12.63
C GLY A 77 13.62 16.78 11.15
N VAL A 78 14.61 15.96 10.84
CA VAL A 78 15.16 15.80 9.49
C VAL A 78 14.86 14.39 8.97
N TRP A 79 14.30 14.32 7.77
CA TRP A 79 13.96 13.09 7.09
C TRP A 79 15.08 12.64 6.14
N SER A 80 15.28 11.35 6.03
CA SER A 80 16.13 10.73 5.02
C SER A 80 15.59 9.37 4.57
N GLY A 81 15.83 9.02 3.31
CA GLY A 81 15.39 7.81 2.63
C GLY A 81 15.57 7.99 1.13
N THR A 82 15.47 6.89 0.36
CA THR A 82 15.71 6.92 -1.10
C THR A 82 14.64 7.71 -1.85
N HIS A 83 13.40 7.72 -1.35
CA HIS A 83 12.28 8.46 -1.94
C HIS A 83 12.06 9.85 -1.31
N ILE A 84 12.92 10.28 -0.38
CA ILE A 84 12.83 11.61 0.23
C ILE A 84 13.45 12.66 -0.70
N THR A 85 12.60 13.55 -1.22
CA THR A 85 13.00 14.66 -2.10
C THR A 85 13.22 15.98 -1.37
N ASN A 86 12.65 16.14 -0.17
CA ASN A 86 12.87 17.28 0.71
C ASN A 86 13.01 16.80 2.16
N SER A 87 14.22 16.87 2.71
CA SER A 87 14.53 16.37 4.05
C SER A 87 13.88 17.16 5.18
N THR A 88 13.60 18.45 4.98
CA THR A 88 13.00 19.30 6.03
C THR A 88 11.48 19.11 6.10
N LEU A 89 10.83 18.98 4.94
CA LEU A 89 9.38 18.77 4.87
C LEU A 89 8.99 17.30 4.94
N GLY A 90 9.95 16.38 4.77
CA GLY A 90 9.69 14.95 4.67
C GLY A 90 8.92 14.59 3.40
N THR A 91 9.15 15.32 2.28
CA THR A 91 8.44 15.04 1.03
C THR A 91 8.90 13.71 0.47
N PHE A 92 8.00 12.75 0.45
CA PHE A 92 8.16 11.42 -0.11
C PHE A 92 7.57 11.37 -1.53
N ASP A 93 8.34 10.91 -2.51
CA ASP A 93 7.92 10.76 -3.90
C ASP A 93 7.89 9.28 -4.29
N PRO A 94 6.71 8.64 -4.33
CA PRO A 94 6.58 7.22 -4.67
C PRO A 94 6.99 6.89 -6.11
N SER A 95 7.01 7.86 -7.02
CA SER A 95 7.32 7.65 -8.44
C SER A 95 8.79 7.31 -8.69
N LEU A 96 9.68 7.50 -7.70
CA LEU A 96 11.11 7.26 -7.83
C LEU A 96 11.48 5.77 -7.92
N GLY A 97 10.57 4.86 -7.54
CA GLY A 97 10.79 3.43 -7.70
C GLY A 97 9.88 2.56 -6.85
N VAL A 98 9.87 1.26 -7.12
CA VAL A 98 9.14 0.26 -6.34
C VAL A 98 10.08 -0.47 -5.39
N GLY A 99 9.57 -0.89 -4.24
CA GLY A 99 10.31 -1.61 -3.21
C GLY A 99 10.10 -1.04 -1.82
N ILE A 100 10.83 -1.57 -0.85
CA ILE A 100 10.81 -1.07 0.53
C ILE A 100 11.81 0.08 0.64
N ASP A 101 11.35 1.23 1.14
CA ASP A 101 12.19 2.33 1.57
C ASP A 101 12.14 2.45 3.10
N VAL A 102 13.31 2.41 3.73
CA VAL A 102 13.45 2.63 5.18
C VAL A 102 13.68 4.13 5.39
N ILE A 103 12.66 4.79 5.89
CA ILE A 103 12.67 6.22 6.17
C ILE A 103 13.19 6.45 7.57
N ASN A 104 14.13 7.38 7.71
CA ASN A 104 14.65 7.79 8.99
C ASN A 104 14.16 9.20 9.32
N TYR A 105 13.69 9.38 10.55
CA TYR A 105 13.37 10.68 11.12
C TYR A 105 14.31 10.97 12.28
N THR A 106 15.08 12.05 12.19
CA THR A 106 16.10 12.42 13.18
C THR A 106 15.78 13.77 13.81
N PHE A 107 15.76 13.82 15.15
CA PHE A 107 15.61 15.03 15.92
C PHE A 107 16.49 14.98 17.18
N GLY A 108 17.26 16.04 17.45
CA GLY A 108 18.10 16.15 18.66
C GLY A 108 19.15 15.05 18.81
N GLY A 109 19.60 14.44 17.72
CA GLY A 109 20.55 13.31 17.73
C GLY A 109 19.92 11.92 17.94
N CYS A 110 18.59 11.83 18.13
CA CYS A 110 17.84 10.59 18.18
C CYS A 110 17.19 10.32 16.82
N THR A 111 17.02 9.05 16.46
CA THR A 111 16.44 8.63 15.17
C THR A 111 15.39 7.54 15.40
N ASP A 112 14.28 7.65 14.70
CA ASP A 112 13.30 6.60 14.54
C ASP A 112 13.10 6.27 13.06
N THR A 113 12.57 5.09 12.77
CA THR A 113 12.42 4.57 11.40
C THR A 113 11.01 4.11 11.12
N ALA A 114 10.57 4.29 9.87
CA ALA A 114 9.37 3.67 9.33
C ALA A 114 9.68 3.01 7.99
N GLU A 115 8.99 1.92 7.67
CA GLU A 115 9.10 1.23 6.38
C GLU A 115 7.93 1.63 5.47
N ILE A 116 8.24 2.15 4.29
CA ILE A 116 7.23 2.45 3.28
C ILE A 116 7.45 1.50 2.11
N LEU A 117 6.45 0.64 1.85
CA LEU A 117 6.45 -0.24 0.69
C LEU A 117 5.82 0.47 -0.51
N VAL A 118 6.62 0.84 -1.49
CA VAL A 118 6.12 1.30 -2.79
C VAL A 118 5.87 0.08 -3.67
N MET A 119 4.60 -0.22 -3.92
CA MET A 119 4.19 -1.43 -4.64
C MET A 119 3.24 -1.10 -5.77
N ASN A 120 3.55 -1.61 -6.97
CA ASN A 120 2.65 -1.53 -8.11
C ASN A 120 1.61 -2.65 -8.07
N THR A 121 0.40 -2.35 -8.58
CA THR A 121 -0.57 -3.37 -8.99
C THR A 121 -0.49 -3.47 -10.50
N ASP A 122 -0.27 -4.68 -11.02
CA ASP A 122 0.00 -4.93 -12.42
C ASP A 122 -0.80 -6.14 -12.90
N VAL A 123 -1.63 -5.93 -13.92
CA VAL A 123 -2.31 -6.97 -14.68
C VAL A 123 -1.50 -7.17 -15.95
N GLN A 124 -0.79 -8.30 -16.04
CA GLN A 124 0.24 -8.55 -17.06
C GLN A 124 -0.29 -8.75 -18.48
N ILE A 125 -1.60 -8.68 -18.68
CA ILE A 125 -2.24 -8.68 -19.99
C ILE A 125 -3.16 -7.48 -20.13
N ASP A 126 -3.08 -6.78 -21.26
CA ASP A 126 -3.89 -5.59 -21.50
C ASP A 126 -5.30 -5.92 -21.98
N THR A 127 -5.47 -7.05 -22.69
CA THR A 127 -6.73 -7.40 -23.34
C THR A 127 -7.00 -8.89 -23.29
N LEU A 128 -8.24 -9.26 -22.94
CA LEU A 128 -8.77 -10.61 -23.01
C LEU A 128 -9.98 -10.64 -23.96
N PHE A 129 -10.11 -11.69 -24.77
CA PHE A 129 -11.22 -11.89 -25.68
C PHE A 129 -12.08 -13.07 -25.21
N LEU A 130 -13.39 -12.86 -25.14
CA LEU A 130 -14.38 -13.86 -24.76
C LEU A 130 -15.56 -13.83 -25.72
N CYS A 131 -16.31 -14.93 -25.81
CA CYS A 131 -17.60 -14.99 -26.53
C CYS A 131 -18.75 -14.83 -25.51
N MET A 132 -19.83 -14.15 -25.90
CA MET A 132 -20.97 -13.90 -25.02
C MET A 132 -21.65 -15.19 -24.53
N ASN A 133 -21.55 -16.29 -25.33
CA ASN A 133 -22.13 -17.59 -24.98
C ASN A 133 -21.21 -18.48 -24.13
N GLU A 134 -20.03 -18.02 -23.78
CA GLU A 134 -19.20 -18.70 -22.78
C GLU A 134 -19.85 -18.58 -21.41
N GLY A 135 -19.70 -19.61 -20.59
CA GLY A 135 -20.15 -19.59 -19.21
C GLY A 135 -19.35 -18.58 -18.36
N VAL A 136 -19.58 -18.59 -17.05
CA VAL A 136 -18.79 -17.80 -16.12
C VAL A 136 -17.32 -18.15 -16.24
N GLN A 137 -16.50 -17.14 -16.45
CA GLN A 137 -15.05 -17.26 -16.59
C GLN A 137 -14.35 -16.96 -15.29
N GLN A 138 -13.26 -17.69 -15.03
CA GLN A 138 -12.39 -17.42 -13.88
C GLN A 138 -11.19 -16.58 -14.33
N LEU A 139 -11.10 -15.37 -13.81
CA LEU A 139 -9.94 -14.50 -14.00
C LEU A 139 -8.86 -14.91 -12.97
N ASP A 140 -8.36 -16.14 -13.12
CA ASP A 140 -7.33 -16.69 -12.22
C ASP A 140 -5.92 -16.25 -12.65
N LEU A 141 -4.90 -16.67 -11.90
CA LEU A 141 -3.51 -16.30 -12.19
C LEU A 141 -2.93 -16.97 -13.44
N VAL A 142 -3.60 -17.98 -13.98
CA VAL A 142 -3.19 -18.66 -15.21
C VAL A 142 -3.73 -17.94 -16.44
N THR A 143 -5.01 -17.54 -16.39
CA THR A 143 -5.69 -16.83 -17.49
C THR A 143 -5.38 -15.34 -17.49
N VAL A 144 -5.23 -14.73 -16.29
CA VAL A 144 -4.93 -13.31 -16.11
C VAL A 144 -3.84 -13.16 -15.06
N PRO A 145 -2.56 -13.33 -15.44
CA PRO A 145 -1.44 -13.12 -14.55
C PRO A 145 -1.44 -11.69 -13.98
N ARG A 146 -1.21 -11.56 -12.68
CA ARG A 146 -1.25 -10.28 -11.98
C ARG A 146 -0.43 -10.28 -10.70
N SER A 147 -0.03 -9.11 -10.25
CA SER A 147 0.71 -8.89 -9.01
C SER A 147 0.19 -7.64 -8.29
N PRO A 148 -0.07 -7.69 -6.96
CA PRO A 148 -0.08 -8.89 -6.11
C PRO A 148 -1.29 -9.79 -6.42
N ALA A 149 -1.22 -11.07 -6.02
CA ALA A 149 -2.25 -12.07 -6.35
C ALA A 149 -3.57 -11.92 -5.54
N ASN A 150 -3.54 -11.21 -4.42
CA ASN A 150 -4.61 -11.14 -3.43
C ASN A 150 -5.53 -9.91 -3.55
N GLY A 151 -5.54 -9.25 -4.70
CA GLY A 151 -6.43 -8.14 -4.97
C GLY A 151 -7.85 -8.58 -5.34
N VAL A 152 -8.68 -7.60 -5.64
CA VAL A 152 -10.09 -7.79 -5.99
C VAL A 152 -10.41 -7.18 -7.35
N TRP A 153 -11.31 -7.83 -8.08
CA TRP A 153 -11.84 -7.38 -9.36
C TRP A 153 -13.12 -6.58 -9.19
N SER A 154 -13.29 -5.57 -10.00
CA SER A 154 -14.53 -4.81 -10.15
C SER A 154 -14.78 -4.45 -11.61
N GLY A 155 -16.05 -4.15 -11.91
CA GLY A 155 -16.47 -3.78 -13.26
C GLY A 155 -17.73 -4.53 -13.70
N ASN A 156 -18.28 -4.10 -14.85
CA ASN A 156 -19.49 -4.73 -15.39
C ASN A 156 -19.22 -6.18 -15.79
N GLY A 157 -20.05 -7.11 -15.33
CA GLY A 157 -19.90 -8.54 -15.55
C GLY A 157 -19.15 -9.30 -14.46
N ILE A 158 -18.50 -8.62 -13.51
CA ILE A 158 -17.93 -9.27 -12.32
C ILE A 158 -19.07 -9.73 -11.42
N THR A 159 -19.14 -11.03 -11.17
CA THR A 159 -20.14 -11.67 -10.29
C THR A 159 -19.57 -12.00 -8.91
N ASN A 160 -18.24 -12.15 -8.84
CA ASN A 160 -17.52 -12.36 -7.59
C ASN A 160 -16.18 -11.59 -7.64
N PRO A 161 -15.88 -10.74 -6.65
CA PRO A 161 -14.64 -9.93 -6.62
C PRO A 161 -13.34 -10.73 -6.67
N ILE A 162 -13.36 -12.02 -6.33
CA ILE A 162 -12.16 -12.87 -6.43
C ILE A 162 -11.80 -13.23 -7.86
N GLY A 163 -12.66 -12.89 -8.86
CA GLY A 163 -12.36 -13.00 -10.27
C GLY A 163 -13.36 -13.83 -11.10
N GLU A 164 -14.63 -13.92 -10.69
CA GLU A 164 -15.66 -14.49 -11.54
C GLU A 164 -16.26 -13.43 -12.45
N PHE A 165 -16.21 -13.67 -13.75
CA PHE A 165 -16.76 -12.79 -14.79
C PHE A 165 -17.80 -13.54 -15.63
N SER A 166 -18.96 -12.91 -15.86
CA SER A 166 -20.02 -13.43 -16.72
C SER A 166 -20.14 -12.60 -18.01
N PRO A 167 -19.76 -13.17 -19.17
CA PRO A 167 -19.96 -12.51 -20.46
C PRO A 167 -21.42 -12.20 -20.78
N GLN A 168 -22.35 -13.02 -20.28
CA GLN A 168 -23.78 -12.80 -20.48
C GLN A 168 -24.30 -11.59 -19.70
N ILE A 169 -23.78 -11.34 -18.49
CA ILE A 169 -24.17 -10.19 -17.65
C ILE A 169 -23.56 -8.92 -18.22
N SER A 170 -22.29 -8.95 -18.63
CA SER A 170 -21.64 -7.78 -19.22
C SER A 170 -22.26 -7.37 -20.56
N GLY A 171 -22.73 -8.37 -21.34
CA GLY A 171 -23.16 -8.19 -22.72
C GLY A 171 -21.99 -8.09 -23.70
N ALA A 172 -22.30 -8.11 -24.99
CA ALA A 172 -21.30 -7.93 -26.04
C ALA A 172 -20.77 -6.49 -26.05
N GLY A 173 -19.46 -6.35 -26.25
CA GLY A 173 -18.81 -5.03 -26.26
C GLY A 173 -17.41 -5.04 -25.67
N ILE A 174 -16.93 -3.84 -25.39
CA ILE A 174 -15.64 -3.60 -24.70
C ILE A 174 -15.94 -3.18 -23.27
N HIS A 175 -15.36 -3.92 -22.34
CA HIS A 175 -15.53 -3.69 -20.91
C HIS A 175 -14.16 -3.44 -20.28
N THR A 176 -14.07 -2.45 -19.38
CA THR A 176 -12.89 -2.25 -18.56
C THR A 176 -13.17 -2.85 -17.18
N LEU A 177 -12.34 -3.81 -16.81
CA LEU A 177 -12.33 -4.36 -15.46
C LEU A 177 -11.14 -3.77 -14.70
N THR A 178 -11.37 -3.44 -13.44
CA THR A 178 -10.32 -2.90 -12.57
C THR A 178 -9.92 -3.95 -11.54
N TYR A 179 -8.64 -4.22 -11.47
CA TYR A 179 -8.02 -5.02 -10.41
C TYR A 179 -7.40 -4.09 -9.37
N SER A 180 -7.75 -4.25 -8.12
CA SER A 180 -7.28 -3.39 -7.04
C SER A 180 -6.66 -4.20 -5.92
N ALA A 181 -5.49 -3.78 -5.45
CA ALA A 181 -4.79 -4.34 -4.31
C ALA A 181 -4.01 -3.24 -3.58
N ASN A 182 -4.07 -3.22 -2.23
CA ASN A 182 -3.33 -2.26 -1.39
C ASN A 182 -3.51 -0.79 -1.81
N ASN A 183 -4.73 -0.39 -2.15
CA ASN A 183 -5.11 0.92 -2.69
C ASN A 183 -4.53 1.26 -4.08
N CYS A 184 -3.78 0.35 -4.69
CA CYS A 184 -3.34 0.46 -6.08
C CYS A 184 -4.30 -0.26 -7.01
N SER A 185 -4.35 0.15 -8.27
CA SER A 185 -5.22 -0.51 -9.26
C SER A 185 -4.59 -0.51 -10.64
N ASP A 186 -4.99 -1.51 -11.42
CA ASP A 186 -4.69 -1.62 -12.83
C ASP A 186 -5.92 -2.14 -13.59
N ASN A 187 -5.93 -2.00 -14.91
CA ASN A 187 -7.10 -2.28 -15.72
C ASN A 187 -6.83 -3.39 -16.74
N LEU A 188 -7.85 -4.24 -16.91
CA LEU A 188 -7.96 -5.23 -17.99
C LEU A 188 -9.04 -4.78 -18.97
N ILE A 189 -8.72 -4.68 -20.24
CA ILE A 189 -9.70 -4.51 -21.31
C ILE A 189 -10.23 -5.88 -21.72
N LEU A 190 -11.53 -6.08 -21.56
CA LEU A 190 -12.21 -7.31 -21.90
C LEU A 190 -13.13 -7.09 -23.11
N LYS A 191 -12.89 -7.82 -24.19
CA LYS A 191 -13.69 -7.73 -25.43
C LYS A 191 -14.59 -8.94 -25.52
N VAL A 192 -15.90 -8.73 -25.36
CA VAL A 192 -16.92 -9.76 -25.47
C VAL A 192 -17.54 -9.70 -26.85
N ALA A 193 -17.27 -10.73 -27.65
CA ALA A 193 -17.90 -10.87 -28.95
C ALA A 193 -19.38 -11.30 -28.82
N PRO A 194 -20.29 -10.76 -29.63
CA PRO A 194 -21.68 -11.19 -29.62
C PRO A 194 -21.82 -12.67 -30.00
N GLN A 195 -22.86 -13.29 -29.49
CA GLN A 195 -23.17 -14.68 -29.89
C GLN A 195 -23.54 -14.73 -31.36
N SER A 196 -22.88 -15.62 -32.11
CA SER A 196 -23.30 -15.92 -33.44
C SER A 196 -24.55 -16.84 -33.44
N VAL A 197 -25.52 -16.48 -34.21
CA VAL A 197 -26.74 -17.29 -34.39
C VAL A 197 -26.68 -17.92 -35.79
N LEU A 198 -26.62 -19.24 -35.81
CA LEU A 198 -26.74 -20.05 -37.00
C LEU A 198 -28.06 -20.79 -36.92
N THR A 199 -28.79 -20.87 -38.05
CA THR A 199 -30.02 -21.65 -38.16
C THR A 199 -29.76 -22.88 -38.99
N ASP A 200 -30.16 -24.01 -38.48
CA ASP A 200 -30.15 -25.27 -39.28
C ASP A 200 -31.02 -25.09 -40.51
N THR A 201 -30.48 -25.44 -41.65
CA THR A 201 -31.18 -25.32 -42.95
C THR A 201 -31.18 -26.65 -43.64
N LEU A 202 -32.37 -27.13 -44.01
CA LEU A 202 -32.54 -28.33 -44.85
C LEU A 202 -32.55 -27.90 -46.32
N ILE A 203 -31.63 -28.44 -47.09
CA ILE A 203 -31.54 -28.20 -48.54
C ILE A 203 -31.52 -29.51 -49.28
N CYS A 204 -32.14 -29.55 -50.44
CA CYS A 204 -32.12 -30.74 -51.35
C CYS A 204 -30.81 -30.74 -52.14
N GLN A 205 -30.31 -31.92 -52.45
CA GLN A 205 -29.08 -32.08 -53.25
C GLN A 205 -29.18 -31.41 -54.65
N SER A 206 -30.37 -31.22 -55.17
CA SER A 206 -30.66 -30.55 -56.46
C SER A 206 -30.91 -29.06 -56.33
N SER A 207 -30.79 -28.49 -55.12
CA SER A 207 -30.98 -27.06 -54.91
C SER A 207 -29.84 -26.25 -55.53
N PRO A 208 -30.08 -25.02 -55.98
CA PRO A 208 -29.02 -24.12 -56.38
C PRO A 208 -28.14 -23.79 -55.16
N ASN A 209 -26.95 -23.21 -55.41
CA ASN A 209 -26.06 -22.76 -54.32
C ASN A 209 -26.80 -21.86 -53.32
N VAL A 210 -26.62 -22.13 -52.07
CA VAL A 210 -27.29 -21.42 -50.97
C VAL A 210 -26.28 -20.49 -50.28
N ILE A 211 -26.69 -19.26 -50.07
CA ILE A 211 -25.90 -18.30 -49.25
C ILE A 211 -26.22 -18.55 -47.78
N LEU A 212 -25.20 -18.87 -47.02
CA LEU A 212 -25.32 -19.01 -45.58
C LEU A 212 -25.21 -17.61 -44.94
N ASN A 213 -26.31 -17.19 -44.34
CA ASN A 213 -26.34 -15.92 -43.61
C ASN A 213 -25.99 -16.14 -42.14
N VAL A 214 -25.15 -15.30 -41.61
CA VAL A 214 -24.73 -15.31 -40.21
C VAL A 214 -24.90 -13.92 -39.58
N ASN A 215 -25.23 -13.91 -38.31
CA ASN A 215 -25.31 -12.68 -37.53
C ASN A 215 -24.54 -12.86 -36.18
N PRO A 216 -23.56 -12.03 -35.89
CA PRO A 216 -23.06 -10.90 -36.68
C PRO A 216 -22.29 -11.36 -37.94
N SER A 217 -22.24 -10.50 -38.95
CA SER A 217 -21.43 -10.68 -40.15
C SER A 217 -19.95 -10.39 -39.84
N GLY A 218 -19.05 -10.90 -40.72
CA GLY A 218 -17.61 -10.57 -40.62
C GLY A 218 -16.74 -11.71 -40.07
N GLY A 219 -17.32 -12.83 -39.71
CA GLY A 219 -16.59 -14.07 -39.47
C GLY A 219 -16.16 -14.77 -40.80
N TYR A 220 -15.51 -15.90 -40.68
CA TYR A 220 -15.14 -16.79 -41.79
C TYR A 220 -15.64 -18.21 -41.51
N TRP A 221 -15.86 -18.93 -42.60
CA TRP A 221 -16.34 -20.32 -42.57
C TRP A 221 -15.17 -21.30 -42.59
#